data_27842557f3e795a37357bd8dc01d6cd0
#
_entry.id   27842557f3e795a37357bd8dc01d6cd0
#
_cell.length_a   1.000
_cell.length_b   1.000
_cell.length_c   1.000
_cell.angle_alpha   90.00
_cell.angle_beta   90.00
_cell.angle_gamma   90.00
#
_symmetry.space_group_name_H-M   'P 1'
#
loop_
_entity.id
_entity.type
_entity.pdbx_description
1 polymer ?
#
loop_
_entity_poly.entity_id
_entity_poly.type
_entity_poly.pdbx_seq_one_letter_code
_entity_poly.pdbx_strand_id
1 'polypeptide(L)'
;MPPVPSTPAPRTSFTDGDMYVEKDVPIRTVGGRVVMADVYRPVGEGPHPAVMCFTPYGKDIHFAVKEPAVYEKIAMTNDYAVYEAPDIMRWVADDYAVVVVDAAGLGASPGVVDVWSKRDIEDYHDAIEFIGEQPWCTGRVGLTGISYLSATQIAVAAMCPPHLTCIIPWEVGGDNYTMVYQEGIRNTFFLGSWFDAWIVPNQYGRDRLPLEALEADLTDYPSVAAEHPLYDEFWAERAPDLSQITVPFYTAANWTSAMLSLQQHFDLFDQAASERKWLRAHSGGHIEPYYEEDGFAEQKRFMDYWLKDADNGMLDVPPLKLAVRRPDGIEWIHEHEWPLARTRWTKWYLDGRTNTISPRSPEEDSAVTFEATMGQPPRFEKPSADAGEHQAVHMNDAVVRAYIAAGVDQPREQPWNATFASLPLETDLRLIGPVTLHLTVSASAGDTDLFVCLRDIAPDGTEVVYYGLDNPETPVSVGWGRLSRRALDGDRTRPELHRPVHRQDKEDPPAPGETVQIDIAVGPTSTVFEAGHRLVVEVASRDVFRAFPFLHITPENRRTGGEVSLHTGGNAAWVELPVVPD
;
A
#
# COMPACT_ATOMS: atom_id res chain seq x y z
N MET A 1 -13.80 -29.00 18.67
CA MET A 1 -12.88 -27.96 19.11
C MET A 1 -11.92 -28.55 20.12
N PRO A 2 -10.60 -28.52 19.90
CA PRO A 2 -9.67 -28.78 20.99
C PRO A 2 -9.93 -27.70 22.07
N PRO A 3 -9.81 -28.03 23.36
CA PRO A 3 -10.03 -27.07 24.40
C PRO A 3 -8.99 -25.95 24.27
N VAL A 4 -9.45 -24.73 24.02
CA VAL A 4 -8.63 -23.54 24.20
C VAL A 4 -8.03 -23.64 25.60
N PRO A 5 -6.71 -23.50 25.78
CA PRO A 5 -6.12 -23.56 27.11
C PRO A 5 -6.85 -22.57 28.01
N SER A 6 -7.46 -23.06 29.08
CA SER A 6 -8.29 -22.26 29.99
C SER A 6 -7.48 -21.30 30.86
N THR A 7 -6.15 -21.28 30.68
CA THR A 7 -5.24 -20.43 31.45
C THR A 7 -4.25 -19.80 30.49
N PRO A 8 -4.21 -18.44 30.40
CA PRO A 8 -3.13 -17.75 29.70
C PRO A 8 -1.78 -18.17 30.24
N ALA A 9 -0.73 -18.14 29.39
CA ALA A 9 0.63 -18.32 29.85
C ALA A 9 0.92 -17.37 31.04
N PRO A 10 1.75 -17.79 32.03
CA PRO A 10 2.03 -16.94 33.16
C PRO A 10 2.72 -15.65 32.69
N ARG A 11 2.09 -14.52 32.99
CA ARG A 11 2.63 -13.17 32.77
C ARG A 11 4.01 -13.09 33.40
N THR A 12 5.03 -12.73 32.61
CA THR A 12 6.38 -12.47 33.11
C THR A 12 6.64 -10.98 33.11
N SER A 13 7.34 -10.49 34.14
CA SER A 13 7.78 -9.09 34.19
C SER A 13 9.18 -9.00 34.74
N PHE A 14 9.94 -8.04 34.21
CA PHE A 14 11.32 -7.76 34.61
C PHE A 14 11.67 -6.32 34.31
N THR A 15 12.79 -5.88 34.86
CA THR A 15 13.35 -4.56 34.55
C THR A 15 14.63 -4.77 33.73
N ASP A 16 14.77 -4.01 32.65
CA ASP A 16 15.96 -3.94 31.82
C ASP A 16 16.40 -2.48 31.68
N GLY A 17 17.49 -2.11 32.37
CA GLY A 17 17.90 -0.72 32.50
C GLY A 17 16.81 0.16 33.10
N ASP A 18 16.42 1.20 32.38
CA ASP A 18 15.37 2.14 32.78
C ASP A 18 13.98 1.74 32.23
N MET A 19 13.84 0.53 31.70
CA MET A 19 12.59 0.02 31.13
C MET A 19 12.03 -1.12 31.98
N TYR A 20 10.74 -1.07 32.28
CA TYR A 20 9.97 -2.16 32.87
C TYR A 20 9.19 -2.87 31.77
N VAL A 21 9.40 -4.18 31.66
CA VAL A 21 8.84 -5.04 30.62
C VAL A 21 7.81 -5.99 31.22
N GLU A 22 6.64 -6.08 30.62
CA GLU A 22 5.63 -7.08 30.91
C GLU A 22 5.32 -7.85 29.64
N LYS A 23 5.64 -9.15 29.64
CA LYS A 23 5.42 -10.06 28.50
C LYS A 23 4.11 -10.82 28.68
N ASP A 24 3.46 -11.12 27.56
CA ASP A 24 2.26 -11.96 27.50
C ASP A 24 1.12 -11.47 28.38
N VAL A 25 0.84 -10.17 28.36
CA VAL A 25 -0.30 -9.57 29.05
C VAL A 25 -1.58 -10.00 28.34
N PRO A 26 -2.46 -10.82 28.96
CA PRO A 26 -3.68 -11.26 28.31
C PRO A 26 -4.74 -10.16 28.33
N ILE A 27 -5.23 -9.81 27.16
CA ILE A 27 -6.34 -8.87 26.97
C ILE A 27 -7.56 -9.66 26.55
N ARG A 28 -8.61 -9.64 27.39
CA ARG A 28 -9.89 -10.28 27.08
C ARG A 28 -10.75 -9.31 26.30
N THR A 29 -11.18 -9.73 25.13
CA THR A 29 -12.07 -8.94 24.28
C THR A 29 -13.54 -9.24 24.55
N VAL A 30 -14.43 -8.32 24.20
CA VAL A 30 -15.88 -8.44 24.37
C VAL A 30 -16.43 -9.71 23.73
N GLY A 31 -15.85 -10.15 22.62
CA GLY A 31 -16.18 -11.42 21.96
C GLY A 31 -15.76 -12.69 22.73
N GLY A 32 -15.15 -12.56 23.94
CA GLY A 32 -14.65 -13.66 24.74
C GLY A 32 -13.33 -14.27 24.23
N ARG A 33 -12.71 -13.65 23.25
CA ARG A 33 -11.38 -14.00 22.73
C ARG A 33 -10.30 -13.45 23.67
N VAL A 34 -9.06 -13.83 23.43
CA VAL A 34 -7.89 -13.33 24.17
C VAL A 34 -6.81 -12.98 23.16
N VAL A 35 -6.34 -11.75 23.19
CA VAL A 35 -5.12 -11.35 22.49
C VAL A 35 -4.02 -11.08 23.51
N MET A 36 -2.77 -11.29 23.09
CA MET A 36 -1.60 -11.19 23.99
C MET A 36 -0.77 -9.98 23.62
N ALA A 37 -0.45 -9.18 24.61
CA ALA A 37 0.33 -7.97 24.47
C ALA A 37 1.65 -8.04 25.24
N ASP A 38 2.68 -7.37 24.71
CA ASP A 38 3.84 -6.99 25.49
C ASP A 38 3.78 -5.49 25.79
N VAL A 39 4.12 -5.12 27.01
CA VAL A 39 4.11 -3.75 27.49
C VAL A 39 5.50 -3.34 27.94
N TYR A 40 6.01 -2.29 27.36
CA TYR A 40 7.31 -1.70 27.66
C TYR A 40 7.10 -0.28 28.16
N ARG A 41 7.57 0.07 29.36
CA ARG A 41 7.35 1.40 29.91
C ARG A 41 8.54 1.88 30.74
N PRO A 42 8.74 3.18 30.94
CA PRO A 42 9.79 3.69 31.81
C PRO A 42 9.67 3.13 33.23
N VAL A 43 10.80 2.89 33.85
CA VAL A 43 10.85 2.59 35.30
C VAL A 43 10.58 3.87 36.06
N GLY A 44 9.58 3.86 36.95
CA GLY A 44 9.25 5.02 37.78
C GLY A 44 7.76 5.18 38.04
N GLU A 45 7.41 6.33 38.59
CA GLU A 45 6.02 6.67 38.84
C GLU A 45 5.42 7.26 37.56
N GLY A 46 4.45 6.50 36.91
CA GLY A 46 3.63 7.00 35.82
C GLY A 46 2.52 7.92 36.31
N PRO A 47 1.51 8.23 35.49
CA PRO A 47 1.16 7.52 34.23
C PRO A 47 1.87 8.04 32.98
N HIS A 48 2.05 7.17 31.98
CA HIS A 48 2.63 7.46 30.68
C HIS A 48 1.57 7.40 29.58
N PRO A 49 1.61 8.22 28.53
CA PRO A 49 0.79 7.99 27.35
C PRO A 49 1.27 6.72 26.63
N ALA A 50 0.36 6.01 25.97
CA ALA A 50 0.68 4.77 25.29
C ALA A 50 0.85 4.98 23.78
N VAL A 51 1.90 4.39 23.19
CA VAL A 51 2.08 4.18 21.75
C VAL A 51 1.87 2.69 21.48
N MET A 52 0.93 2.36 20.58
CA MET A 52 0.48 0.98 20.42
C MET A 52 0.44 0.56 18.96
N CYS A 53 0.70 -0.74 18.72
CA CYS A 53 0.46 -1.38 17.44
C CYS A 53 -0.14 -2.79 17.61
N PHE A 54 -0.77 -3.27 16.52
CA PHE A 54 -1.41 -4.58 16.43
C PHE A 54 -0.78 -5.34 15.26
N THR A 55 -0.05 -6.42 15.55
CA THR A 55 0.83 -7.07 14.59
C THR A 55 0.42 -8.52 14.25
N PRO A 56 0.48 -8.92 12.98
CA PRO A 56 0.33 -10.31 12.59
C PRO A 56 1.69 -11.04 12.55
N TYR A 57 2.79 -10.32 12.75
CA TYR A 57 4.14 -10.82 12.47
C TYR A 57 4.84 -11.46 13.68
N GLY A 58 4.20 -11.42 14.84
CA GLY A 58 4.71 -11.99 16.09
C GLY A 58 5.56 -11.01 16.89
N LYS A 59 4.99 -10.54 18.04
CA LYS A 59 5.63 -9.59 18.96
C LYS A 59 6.95 -10.09 19.58
N ASP A 60 7.15 -11.42 19.58
CA ASP A 60 8.34 -12.08 20.13
C ASP A 60 9.39 -12.39 19.06
N ILE A 61 9.17 -12.02 17.81
CA ILE A 61 10.11 -12.26 16.72
C ILE A 61 10.90 -11.00 16.43
N HIS A 62 12.18 -11.05 16.72
CA HIS A 62 13.06 -9.90 16.47
C HIS A 62 13.13 -9.52 14.99
N PHE A 63 13.13 -8.23 14.67
CA PHE A 63 13.12 -7.71 13.31
C PHE A 63 14.26 -8.29 12.44
N ALA A 64 15.48 -8.38 12.98
CA ALA A 64 16.61 -8.96 12.27
C ALA A 64 16.43 -10.43 11.86
N VAL A 65 15.49 -11.16 12.49
CA VAL A 65 15.13 -12.52 12.09
C VAL A 65 14.18 -12.52 10.90
N LYS A 66 13.28 -11.55 10.86
CA LYS A 66 12.28 -11.39 9.80
C LYS A 66 12.90 -10.85 8.50
N GLU A 67 13.60 -9.72 8.60
CA GLU A 67 14.20 -9.00 7.48
C GLU A 67 15.62 -8.50 7.81
N PRO A 68 16.62 -9.39 7.84
CA PRO A 68 17.97 -9.02 8.27
C PRO A 68 18.59 -7.93 7.39
N ALA A 69 18.38 -7.98 6.08
CA ALA A 69 18.97 -7.02 5.15
C ALA A 69 18.37 -5.61 5.28
N VAL A 70 17.09 -5.49 5.63
CA VAL A 70 16.43 -4.22 5.92
C VAL A 70 16.85 -3.72 7.30
N TYR A 71 16.86 -4.63 8.31
CA TYR A 71 17.28 -4.28 9.66
C TYR A 71 18.70 -3.68 9.73
N GLU A 72 19.62 -4.18 8.92
CA GLU A 72 20.99 -3.63 8.82
C GLU A 72 21.04 -2.20 8.26
N LYS A 73 20.04 -1.77 7.52
CA LYS A 73 19.98 -0.44 6.89
C LYS A 73 19.28 0.60 7.75
N ILE A 74 18.40 0.18 8.65
CA ILE A 74 17.63 1.11 9.48
C ILE A 74 18.41 1.54 10.73
N ALA A 75 18.05 2.69 11.27
CA ALA A 75 18.70 3.24 12.48
C ALA A 75 18.31 2.50 13.77
N MET A 76 17.35 1.59 13.72
CA MET A 76 16.88 0.81 14.87
C MET A 76 17.80 -0.38 15.12
N THR A 77 18.63 -0.30 16.14
CA THR A 77 19.57 -1.37 16.55
C THR A 77 19.40 -1.66 18.03
N ASN A 78 18.41 -2.46 18.39
CA ASN A 78 18.14 -2.82 19.78
C ASN A 78 17.54 -4.23 19.91
N ASP A 79 17.58 -4.80 21.11
CA ASP A 79 17.15 -6.18 21.40
C ASP A 79 15.61 -6.36 21.40
N TYR A 80 14.85 -5.28 21.29
CA TYR A 80 13.39 -5.26 21.34
C TYR A 80 12.73 -4.91 20.01
N ALA A 81 13.52 -4.81 18.93
CA ALA A 81 13.02 -4.46 17.61
C ALA A 81 12.02 -5.50 17.08
N VAL A 82 10.78 -5.08 16.83
CA VAL A 82 9.72 -5.89 16.21
C VAL A 82 9.47 -5.37 14.79
N TYR A 83 9.22 -6.26 13.84
CA TYR A 83 9.02 -5.92 12.44
C TYR A 83 7.82 -4.98 12.23
N GLU A 84 8.01 -3.89 11.50
CA GLU A 84 7.03 -2.84 11.20
C GLU A 84 6.45 -2.08 12.42
N ALA A 85 6.88 -2.43 13.64
CA ALA A 85 6.40 -1.84 14.88
C ALA A 85 7.17 -0.56 15.26
N PRO A 86 6.66 0.28 16.18
CA PRO A 86 7.38 1.42 16.70
C PRO A 86 8.71 0.99 17.35
N ASP A 87 9.75 1.85 17.26
CA ASP A 87 11.02 1.62 17.94
C ASP A 87 10.83 1.72 19.46
N ILE A 88 10.69 0.56 20.11
CA ILE A 88 10.38 0.44 21.54
C ILE A 88 11.34 1.23 22.40
N MET A 89 12.65 1.11 22.15
CA MET A 89 13.67 1.76 22.97
C MET A 89 13.63 3.28 22.85
N ARG A 90 13.41 3.82 21.64
CA ARG A 90 13.32 5.27 21.42
C ARG A 90 12.08 5.86 22.08
N TRP A 91 10.91 5.22 21.92
CA TRP A 91 9.67 5.71 22.50
C TRP A 91 9.66 5.61 24.03
N VAL A 92 10.20 4.53 24.62
CA VAL A 92 10.31 4.40 26.09
C VAL A 92 11.27 5.45 26.65
N ALA A 93 12.41 5.72 25.98
CA ALA A 93 13.34 6.76 26.39
C ALA A 93 12.73 8.18 26.36
N ASP A 94 11.71 8.37 25.53
CA ASP A 94 10.93 9.60 25.42
C ASP A 94 9.68 9.60 26.33
N ASP A 95 9.66 8.79 27.37
CA ASP A 95 8.60 8.73 28.40
C ASP A 95 7.22 8.30 27.85
N TYR A 96 7.20 7.30 26.96
CA TYR A 96 6.01 6.61 26.51
C TYR A 96 5.97 5.16 27.00
N ALA A 97 4.77 4.65 27.24
CA ALA A 97 4.56 3.21 27.26
C ALA A 97 4.38 2.71 25.83
N VAL A 98 5.09 1.67 25.43
CA VAL A 98 4.94 1.03 24.13
C VAL A 98 4.23 -0.31 24.29
N VAL A 99 3.21 -0.55 23.48
CA VAL A 99 2.42 -1.79 23.54
C VAL A 99 2.38 -2.45 22.18
N VAL A 100 2.83 -3.70 22.12
CA VAL A 100 2.79 -4.52 20.91
C VAL A 100 1.85 -5.69 21.14
N VAL A 101 0.79 -5.80 20.34
CA VAL A 101 -0.25 -6.82 20.47
C VAL A 101 -0.20 -7.78 19.30
N ASP A 102 -0.13 -9.08 19.57
CA ASP A 102 -0.32 -10.09 18.54
C ASP A 102 -1.81 -10.20 18.16
N ALA A 103 -2.10 -10.19 16.85
CA ALA A 103 -3.44 -10.43 16.32
C ALA A 103 -3.96 -11.84 16.68
N ALA A 104 -5.27 -12.00 16.72
CA ALA A 104 -5.90 -13.28 17.10
C ALA A 104 -5.44 -14.43 16.17
N GLY A 105 -5.09 -15.57 16.77
CA GLY A 105 -4.58 -16.74 16.06
C GLY A 105 -3.11 -16.67 15.66
N LEU A 106 -2.39 -15.58 16.00
CA LEU A 106 -1.00 -15.33 15.59
C LEU A 106 -0.10 -15.12 16.81
N GLY A 107 1.18 -15.45 16.67
CA GLY A 107 2.18 -15.31 17.71
C GLY A 107 1.78 -15.99 19.02
N ALA A 108 1.66 -15.23 20.11
CA ALA A 108 1.22 -15.72 21.41
C ALA A 108 -0.31 -15.68 21.60
N SER A 109 -1.06 -15.07 20.68
CA SER A 109 -2.53 -14.93 20.76
C SER A 109 -3.25 -16.18 20.23
N PRO A 110 -4.05 -16.88 21.05
CA PRO A 110 -4.85 -18.00 20.58
C PRO A 110 -6.03 -17.52 19.74
N GLY A 111 -6.59 -18.41 18.92
CA GLY A 111 -7.79 -18.14 18.14
C GLY A 111 -7.67 -18.49 16.69
N VAL A 112 -8.59 -17.99 15.89
CA VAL A 112 -8.65 -18.20 14.45
C VAL A 112 -7.95 -17.03 13.75
N VAL A 113 -7.04 -17.34 12.85
CA VAL A 113 -6.43 -16.36 11.96
C VAL A 113 -7.45 -15.94 10.90
N ASP A 114 -7.83 -14.67 10.91
CA ASP A 114 -8.75 -14.08 9.91
C ASP A 114 -8.35 -12.61 9.70
N VAL A 115 -7.26 -12.43 8.96
CA VAL A 115 -6.61 -11.13 8.77
C VAL A 115 -7.57 -10.08 8.22
N TRP A 116 -7.45 -8.84 8.76
CA TRP A 116 -8.30 -7.69 8.42
C TRP A 116 -9.81 -7.93 8.56
N SER A 117 -10.22 -8.99 9.25
CA SER A 117 -11.64 -9.21 9.50
C SER A 117 -12.20 -8.19 10.48
N LYS A 118 -13.52 -8.01 10.46
CA LYS A 118 -14.22 -7.20 11.45
C LYS A 118 -13.87 -7.62 12.89
N ARG A 119 -13.73 -8.94 13.15
CA ARG A 119 -13.37 -9.47 14.47
C ARG A 119 -11.96 -9.09 14.89
N ASP A 120 -11.02 -9.09 13.95
CA ASP A 120 -9.64 -8.69 14.18
C ASP A 120 -9.59 -7.20 14.62
N ILE A 121 -10.37 -6.37 13.96
CA ILE A 121 -10.46 -4.93 14.30
C ILE A 121 -11.23 -4.68 15.62
N GLU A 122 -12.27 -5.48 15.93
CA GLU A 122 -12.94 -5.45 17.23
C GLU A 122 -11.99 -5.83 18.38
N ASP A 123 -11.12 -6.82 18.18
CA ASP A 123 -10.10 -7.19 19.17
C ASP A 123 -9.08 -6.06 19.39
N TYR A 124 -8.71 -5.35 18.31
CA TYR A 124 -7.84 -4.19 18.44
C TYR A 124 -8.52 -3.03 19.20
N HIS A 125 -9.80 -2.76 18.91
CA HIS A 125 -10.60 -1.78 19.65
C HIS A 125 -10.57 -2.07 21.15
N ASP A 126 -10.90 -3.31 21.54
CA ASP A 126 -10.95 -3.71 22.94
C ASP A 126 -9.56 -3.68 23.60
N ALA A 127 -8.50 -3.94 22.84
CA ALA A 127 -7.14 -3.80 23.33
C ALA A 127 -6.76 -2.34 23.60
N ILE A 128 -7.20 -1.40 22.77
CA ILE A 128 -7.01 0.05 23.01
C ILE A 128 -7.70 0.47 24.32
N GLU A 129 -8.96 0.07 24.51
CA GLU A 129 -9.72 0.39 25.71
C GLU A 129 -9.08 -0.22 26.96
N PHE A 130 -8.67 -1.50 26.89
CA PHE A 130 -7.96 -2.14 28.00
C PHE A 130 -6.69 -1.39 28.41
N ILE A 131 -5.88 -0.95 27.43
CA ILE A 131 -4.65 -0.21 27.69
C ILE A 131 -4.94 1.18 28.26
N GLY A 132 -5.94 1.87 27.72
CA GLY A 132 -6.35 3.19 28.21
C GLY A 132 -6.79 3.18 29.67
N GLU A 133 -7.38 2.09 30.15
CA GLU A 133 -7.85 1.91 31.53
C GLU A 133 -6.74 1.50 32.51
N GLN A 134 -5.52 1.22 32.06
CA GLN A 134 -4.46 0.77 32.96
C GLN A 134 -3.99 1.91 33.90
N PRO A 135 -3.71 1.61 35.18
CA PRO A 135 -3.27 2.62 36.15
C PRO A 135 -1.98 3.36 35.78
N TRP A 136 -1.15 2.74 34.95
CA TRP A 136 0.09 3.31 34.44
C TRP A 136 -0.10 4.12 33.16
N CYS A 137 -1.28 4.07 32.53
CA CYS A 137 -1.61 4.82 31.33
C CYS A 137 -2.30 6.15 31.68
N THR A 138 -2.01 7.20 30.92
CA THR A 138 -2.68 8.51 31.06
C THR A 138 -4.13 8.49 30.56
N GLY A 139 -4.61 7.39 29.99
CA GLY A 139 -5.87 7.28 29.26
C GLY A 139 -5.76 7.75 27.79
N ARG A 140 -4.56 8.13 27.33
CA ARG A 140 -4.33 8.54 25.94
C ARG A 140 -3.52 7.49 25.23
N VAL A 141 -4.11 6.94 24.16
CA VAL A 141 -3.48 5.93 23.29
C VAL A 141 -3.30 6.51 21.90
N GLY A 142 -2.06 6.47 21.38
CA GLY A 142 -1.72 6.77 20.01
C GLY A 142 -1.30 5.51 19.27
N LEU A 143 -1.66 5.39 17.99
CA LEU A 143 -1.27 4.23 17.19
C LEU A 143 -0.21 4.63 16.17
N THR A 144 0.77 3.73 15.93
CA THR A 144 1.75 3.88 14.85
C THR A 144 2.27 2.53 14.40
N GLY A 145 2.77 2.44 13.18
CA GLY A 145 3.30 1.24 12.56
C GLY A 145 3.08 1.26 11.05
N ILE A 146 3.80 0.37 10.37
CA ILE A 146 3.85 0.31 8.91
C ILE A 146 2.91 -0.78 8.40
N SER A 147 2.47 -0.70 7.14
CA SER A 147 1.87 -1.80 6.39
C SER A 147 0.59 -2.36 7.02
N TYR A 148 0.55 -3.63 7.40
CA TYR A 148 -0.59 -4.22 8.11
C TYR A 148 -0.98 -3.41 9.35
N LEU A 149 0.02 -2.96 10.10
CA LEU A 149 -0.18 -2.16 11.30
C LEU A 149 -0.77 -0.78 10.98
N SER A 150 -0.54 -0.26 9.78
CA SER A 150 -1.16 0.96 9.26
C SER A 150 -2.64 0.74 8.91
N ALA A 151 -2.93 -0.29 8.11
CA ALA A 151 -4.29 -0.61 7.68
C ALA A 151 -5.23 -0.85 8.88
N THR A 152 -4.77 -1.57 9.90
CA THR A 152 -5.54 -1.83 11.11
C THR A 152 -5.78 -0.59 11.97
N GLN A 153 -4.84 0.39 11.97
CA GLN A 153 -5.06 1.71 12.62
C GLN A 153 -6.23 2.46 11.99
N ILE A 154 -6.26 2.51 10.64
CA ILE A 154 -7.33 3.17 9.90
C ILE A 154 -8.67 2.50 10.18
N ALA A 155 -8.68 1.17 10.15
CA ALA A 155 -9.90 0.40 10.39
C ALA A 155 -10.44 0.58 11.83
N VAL A 156 -9.58 0.51 12.86
CA VAL A 156 -10.02 0.68 14.25
C VAL A 156 -10.36 2.12 14.58
N ALA A 157 -9.71 3.11 13.95
CA ALA A 157 -10.04 4.52 14.15
C ALA A 157 -11.46 4.85 13.67
N ALA A 158 -11.95 4.18 12.62
CA ALA A 158 -13.33 4.29 12.15
C ALA A 158 -14.37 3.74 13.17
N MET A 159 -13.94 2.92 14.13
CA MET A 159 -14.78 2.44 15.24
C MET A 159 -14.82 3.42 16.44
N CYS A 160 -14.02 4.48 16.41
CA CYS A 160 -13.97 5.54 17.41
C CYS A 160 -13.75 5.06 18.87
N PRO A 161 -12.69 4.27 19.18
CA PRO A 161 -12.42 3.86 20.56
C PRO A 161 -12.26 5.08 21.47
N PRO A 162 -12.91 5.12 22.64
CA PRO A 162 -12.87 6.29 23.55
C PRO A 162 -11.48 6.73 24.01
N HIS A 163 -10.53 5.78 24.18
CA HIS A 163 -9.16 6.10 24.59
C HIS A 163 -8.21 6.39 23.41
N LEU A 164 -8.68 6.20 22.16
CA LEU A 164 -7.88 6.52 20.99
C LEU A 164 -7.76 8.03 20.81
N THR A 165 -6.55 8.55 20.88
CA THR A 165 -6.27 9.99 20.80
C THR A 165 -5.80 10.42 19.41
N CYS A 166 -4.93 9.64 18.76
CA CYS A 166 -4.40 9.95 17.43
C CYS A 166 -3.80 8.70 16.77
N ILE A 167 -3.60 8.76 15.44
CA ILE A 167 -2.99 7.67 14.67
C ILE A 167 -1.92 8.16 13.70
N ILE A 168 -0.91 7.30 13.44
CA ILE A 168 0.11 7.51 12.41
C ILE A 168 0.13 6.28 11.47
N PRO A 169 -0.82 6.15 10.55
CA PRO A 169 -0.81 5.07 9.56
C PRO A 169 0.27 5.32 8.50
N TRP A 170 1.18 4.34 8.32
CA TRP A 170 2.33 4.46 7.41
C TRP A 170 2.30 3.36 6.34
N GLU A 171 2.21 3.77 5.09
CA GLU A 171 2.41 2.95 3.88
C GLU A 171 1.36 1.88 3.53
N VAL A 172 0.29 1.62 4.22
CA VAL A 172 -0.82 0.80 3.72
C VAL A 172 -2.15 1.40 4.15
N GLY A 173 -3.04 1.57 3.20
CA GLY A 173 -4.39 2.05 3.46
C GLY A 173 -5.35 0.97 3.97
N GLY A 174 -6.59 1.35 4.22
CA GLY A 174 -7.61 0.47 4.79
C GLY A 174 -8.50 -0.26 3.77
N ASP A 175 -8.38 0.02 2.48
CA ASP A 175 -9.22 -0.62 1.45
C ASP A 175 -8.55 -1.89 0.90
N ASN A 176 -8.92 -3.02 1.50
CA ASN A 176 -8.38 -4.33 1.13
C ASN A 176 -8.80 -4.78 -0.28
N TYR A 177 -9.97 -4.34 -0.78
CA TYR A 177 -10.40 -4.70 -2.14
C TYR A 177 -9.44 -4.13 -3.18
N THR A 178 -9.15 -2.84 -3.12
CA THR A 178 -8.26 -2.19 -4.09
C THR A 178 -6.81 -2.65 -3.98
N MET A 179 -6.38 -3.15 -2.84
CA MET A 179 -5.09 -3.80 -2.67
C MET A 179 -5.02 -5.15 -3.39
N VAL A 180 -6.11 -5.92 -3.38
CA VAL A 180 -6.18 -7.25 -4.01
C VAL A 180 -6.56 -7.15 -5.49
N TYR A 181 -7.46 -6.25 -5.86
CA TYR A 181 -7.98 -6.06 -7.20
C TYR A 181 -7.75 -4.64 -7.71
N GLN A 182 -6.68 -4.42 -8.47
CA GLN A 182 -6.46 -3.18 -9.21
C GLN A 182 -7.41 -3.14 -10.41
N GLU A 183 -8.48 -2.34 -10.32
CA GLU A 183 -9.51 -2.23 -11.36
C GLU A 183 -10.10 -3.57 -11.83
N GLY A 184 -10.30 -4.50 -10.88
CA GLY A 184 -10.81 -5.85 -11.14
C GLY A 184 -9.75 -6.86 -11.59
N ILE A 185 -8.50 -6.47 -11.75
CA ILE A 185 -7.37 -7.35 -12.08
C ILE A 185 -6.72 -7.80 -10.77
N ARG A 186 -6.75 -9.12 -10.49
CA ARG A 186 -6.27 -9.65 -9.22
C ARG A 186 -4.75 -9.68 -9.13
N ASN A 187 -4.22 -9.02 -8.11
CA ASN A 187 -2.85 -9.18 -7.68
C ASN A 187 -2.71 -10.47 -6.89
N THR A 188 -2.05 -11.46 -7.46
CA THR A 188 -2.00 -12.80 -6.87
C THR A 188 -0.67 -13.15 -6.28
N PHE A 189 0.39 -12.58 -6.80
CA PHE A 189 1.71 -12.95 -6.34
C PHE A 189 1.99 -12.44 -4.92
N PHE A 190 1.83 -11.13 -4.70
CA PHE A 190 2.09 -10.54 -3.39
C PHE A 190 1.21 -11.16 -2.31
N LEU A 191 -0.11 -11.18 -2.50
CA LEU A 191 -1.04 -11.64 -1.48
C LEU A 191 -0.76 -13.08 -1.04
N GLY A 192 -0.56 -14.00 -2.00
CA GLY A 192 -0.25 -15.39 -1.70
C GLY A 192 1.11 -15.56 -1.03
N SER A 193 2.16 -14.93 -1.58
CA SER A 193 3.52 -15.03 -1.02
C SER A 193 3.63 -14.39 0.37
N TRP A 194 2.97 -13.24 0.59
CA TRP A 194 2.91 -12.61 1.90
C TRP A 194 2.20 -13.50 2.92
N PHE A 195 1.04 -14.05 2.57
CA PHE A 195 0.28 -14.91 3.48
C PHE A 195 1.07 -16.17 3.87
N ASP A 196 1.66 -16.84 2.88
CA ASP A 196 2.43 -18.07 3.10
C ASP A 196 3.74 -17.83 3.86
N ALA A 197 4.41 -16.70 3.61
CA ALA A 197 5.72 -16.41 4.21
C ALA A 197 5.63 -15.69 5.57
N TRP A 198 4.57 -14.90 5.79
CA TRP A 198 4.49 -14.01 6.93
C TRP A 198 3.37 -14.35 7.93
N ILE A 199 2.23 -14.86 7.45
CA ILE A 199 1.08 -15.16 8.30
C ILE A 199 1.10 -16.61 8.76
N VAL A 200 1.14 -17.56 7.83
CA VAL A 200 1.10 -18.99 8.14
C VAL A 200 2.21 -19.43 9.10
N PRO A 201 3.48 -18.99 8.98
CA PRO A 201 4.53 -19.38 9.93
C PRO A 201 4.33 -18.84 11.36
N ASN A 202 3.57 -17.75 11.51
CA ASN A 202 3.30 -17.12 12.82
C ASN A 202 2.04 -17.63 13.49
N GLN A 203 1.33 -18.58 12.90
CA GLN A 203 0.09 -19.11 13.45
C GLN A 203 0.32 -19.67 14.86
N TYR A 204 -0.56 -19.29 15.80
CA TYR A 204 -0.50 -19.74 17.18
C TYR A 204 -0.44 -21.27 17.30
N GLY A 205 0.52 -21.76 18.04
CA GLY A 205 0.68 -23.18 18.28
C GLY A 205 1.27 -23.99 17.11
N ARG A 206 1.84 -23.35 16.10
CA ARG A 206 2.41 -24.01 14.92
C ARG A 206 3.51 -25.03 15.26
N ASP A 207 4.22 -24.82 16.34
CA ASP A 207 5.29 -25.68 16.85
C ASP A 207 4.79 -26.91 17.62
N ARG A 208 3.50 -26.96 17.97
CA ARG A 208 2.95 -27.97 18.91
C ARG A 208 1.59 -28.55 18.53
N LEU A 209 0.83 -27.89 17.69
CA LEU A 209 -0.50 -28.36 17.27
C LEU A 209 -0.40 -29.24 16.01
N PRO A 210 -1.28 -30.25 15.86
CA PRO A 210 -1.34 -31.03 14.63
C PRO A 210 -1.87 -30.16 13.46
N LEU A 211 -1.45 -30.48 12.23
CA LEU A 211 -1.80 -29.73 11.03
C LEU A 211 -3.32 -29.53 10.87
N GLU A 212 -4.12 -30.56 11.12
CA GLU A 212 -5.59 -30.51 11.05
C GLU A 212 -6.18 -29.41 11.98
N ALA A 213 -5.61 -29.20 13.17
CA ALA A 213 -6.05 -28.15 14.09
C ALA A 213 -5.59 -26.77 13.60
N LEU A 214 -4.41 -26.66 13.01
CA LEU A 214 -3.90 -25.42 12.43
C LEU A 214 -4.74 -25.00 11.21
N GLU A 215 -5.07 -25.93 10.33
CA GLU A 215 -5.94 -25.69 9.17
C GLU A 215 -7.37 -25.29 9.59
N ALA A 216 -7.90 -25.85 10.67
CA ALA A 216 -9.23 -25.51 11.19
C ALA A 216 -9.29 -24.08 11.79
N ASP A 217 -8.16 -23.57 12.27
CA ASP A 217 -8.05 -22.25 12.89
C ASP A 217 -7.39 -21.21 11.95
N LEU A 218 -7.43 -21.43 10.62
CA LEU A 218 -6.85 -20.55 9.61
C LEU A 218 -7.85 -20.24 8.50
N THR A 219 -8.24 -18.99 8.36
CA THR A 219 -8.89 -18.49 7.14
C THR A 219 -7.83 -18.31 6.08
N ASP A 220 -7.87 -19.11 5.02
CA ASP A 220 -7.01 -18.93 3.84
C ASP A 220 -7.47 -17.68 3.07
N TYR A 221 -7.01 -16.52 3.54
CA TYR A 221 -7.43 -15.22 3.01
C TYR A 221 -7.19 -15.07 1.50
N PRO A 222 -6.05 -15.48 0.90
CA PRO A 222 -5.86 -15.44 -0.55
C PRO A 222 -6.91 -16.23 -1.33
N SER A 223 -7.28 -17.42 -0.86
CA SER A 223 -8.30 -18.25 -1.50
C SER A 223 -9.69 -17.66 -1.35
N VAL A 224 -10.05 -17.22 -0.14
CA VAL A 224 -11.35 -16.57 0.11
C VAL A 224 -11.48 -15.28 -0.71
N ALA A 225 -10.47 -14.42 -0.73
CA ALA A 225 -10.46 -13.20 -1.53
C ALA A 225 -10.63 -13.48 -3.03
N ALA A 226 -10.16 -14.64 -3.52
CA ALA A 226 -10.32 -15.05 -4.91
C ALA A 226 -11.77 -15.42 -5.27
N GLU A 227 -12.59 -15.83 -4.30
CA GLU A 227 -14.01 -16.15 -4.47
C GLU A 227 -14.88 -14.89 -4.57
N HIS A 228 -14.33 -13.70 -4.20
CA HIS A 228 -15.01 -12.40 -4.20
C HIS A 228 -14.40 -11.42 -5.21
N PRO A 229 -14.51 -11.66 -6.54
CA PRO A 229 -13.90 -10.80 -7.56
C PRO A 229 -14.59 -9.44 -7.73
N LEU A 230 -15.80 -9.31 -7.22
CA LEU A 230 -16.56 -8.07 -7.15
C LEU A 230 -16.57 -7.53 -5.72
N TYR A 231 -16.70 -6.21 -5.59
CA TYR A 231 -16.93 -5.61 -4.28
C TYR A 231 -18.33 -6.00 -3.79
N ASP A 232 -18.35 -6.82 -2.75
CA ASP A 232 -19.56 -7.35 -2.11
C ASP A 232 -19.50 -7.19 -0.58
N GLU A 233 -20.37 -7.89 0.14
CA GLU A 233 -20.46 -7.84 1.61
C GLU A 233 -19.16 -8.27 2.29
N PHE A 234 -18.43 -9.24 1.72
CA PHE A 234 -17.13 -9.69 2.26
C PHE A 234 -16.12 -8.53 2.35
N TRP A 235 -16.05 -7.70 1.30
CA TRP A 235 -15.17 -6.53 1.27
C TRP A 235 -15.73 -5.37 2.10
N ALA A 236 -17.05 -5.16 2.05
CA ALA A 236 -17.69 -4.10 2.80
C ALA A 236 -17.52 -4.26 4.33
N GLU A 237 -17.53 -5.50 4.83
CA GLU A 237 -17.26 -5.79 6.25
C GLU A 237 -15.80 -5.53 6.68
N ARG A 238 -14.87 -5.50 5.71
CA ARG A 238 -13.44 -5.28 5.93
C ARG A 238 -12.97 -3.87 5.58
N ALA A 239 -13.82 -3.07 4.95
CA ALA A 239 -13.51 -1.70 4.57
C ALA A 239 -13.90 -0.72 5.69
N PRO A 240 -13.00 0.15 6.15
CA PRO A 240 -13.34 1.19 7.09
C PRO A 240 -14.23 2.27 6.45
N ASP A 241 -15.20 2.77 7.19
CA ASP A 241 -15.88 4.02 6.83
C ASP A 241 -14.99 5.20 7.23
N LEU A 242 -14.22 5.71 6.27
CA LEU A 242 -13.28 6.80 6.50
C LEU A 242 -13.95 8.06 7.07
N SER A 243 -15.24 8.29 6.76
CA SER A 243 -16.02 9.44 7.26
C SER A 243 -16.25 9.40 8.78
N GLN A 244 -16.04 8.26 9.43
CA GLN A 244 -16.14 8.13 10.88
C GLN A 244 -14.84 8.50 11.60
N ILE A 245 -13.71 8.63 10.89
CA ILE A 245 -12.41 8.93 11.51
C ILE A 245 -12.36 10.41 11.87
N THR A 246 -12.47 10.69 13.17
CA THR A 246 -12.48 12.04 13.75
C THR A 246 -11.22 12.38 14.52
N VAL A 247 -10.43 11.35 14.91
CA VAL A 247 -9.17 11.56 15.63
C VAL A 247 -8.13 12.23 14.72
N PRO A 248 -7.21 13.05 15.27
CA PRO A 248 -6.08 13.56 14.53
C PRO A 248 -5.23 12.44 13.92
N PHE A 249 -4.72 12.66 12.70
CA PHE A 249 -3.82 11.70 12.09
C PHE A 249 -2.68 12.35 11.27
N TYR A 250 -1.57 11.64 11.22
CA TYR A 250 -0.42 11.91 10.37
C TYR A 250 -0.17 10.69 9.50
N THR A 251 -0.58 10.72 8.23
CA THR A 251 -0.46 9.57 7.33
C THR A 251 0.73 9.69 6.39
N ALA A 252 1.36 8.55 6.03
CA ALA A 252 2.47 8.54 5.11
C ALA A 252 2.21 7.65 3.89
N ALA A 253 2.24 8.27 2.71
CA ALA A 253 2.14 7.64 1.40
C ALA A 253 3.51 7.53 0.73
N ASN A 254 3.72 6.52 -0.10
CA ASN A 254 4.93 6.34 -0.88
C ASN A 254 4.62 6.40 -2.39
N TRP A 255 5.27 7.32 -3.11
CA TRP A 255 5.09 7.49 -4.56
C TRP A 255 5.40 6.24 -5.37
N THR A 256 6.18 5.33 -4.83
CA THR A 256 6.57 4.08 -5.48
C THR A 256 5.69 2.89 -5.09
N SER A 257 4.67 3.11 -4.24
CA SER A 257 3.75 2.09 -3.72
C SER A 257 2.36 2.17 -4.38
N ALA A 258 2.31 2.45 -5.67
CA ALA A 258 1.05 2.66 -6.40
C ALA A 258 0.09 1.47 -6.33
N MET A 259 0.62 0.25 -6.29
CA MET A 259 -0.18 -0.99 -6.27
C MET A 259 -0.67 -1.37 -4.87
N LEU A 260 0.01 -0.91 -3.83
CA LEU A 260 -0.32 -1.32 -2.47
C LEU A 260 -1.22 -0.30 -1.78
N SER A 261 -0.88 1.00 -1.85
CA SER A 261 -1.54 1.92 -0.94
C SER A 261 -1.49 3.40 -1.30
N LEU A 262 -0.71 3.82 -2.26
CA LEU A 262 -0.47 5.25 -2.53
C LEU A 262 -1.77 6.06 -2.57
N GLN A 263 -2.73 5.64 -3.38
CA GLN A 263 -4.00 6.37 -3.54
C GLN A 263 -4.83 6.34 -2.26
N GLN A 264 -4.80 5.27 -1.49
CA GLN A 264 -5.62 5.11 -0.29
C GLN A 264 -5.26 6.12 0.81
N HIS A 265 -4.00 6.56 0.91
CA HIS A 265 -3.61 7.62 1.86
C HIS A 265 -4.14 8.99 1.45
N PHE A 266 -4.19 9.28 0.15
CA PHE A 266 -4.85 10.49 -0.35
C PHE A 266 -6.36 10.42 -0.14
N ASP A 267 -6.97 9.25 -0.30
CA ASP A 267 -8.40 9.03 -0.01
C ASP A 267 -8.70 9.18 1.49
N LEU A 268 -7.84 8.68 2.37
CA LEU A 268 -7.94 8.92 3.81
C LEU A 268 -7.85 10.41 4.14
N PHE A 269 -6.86 11.11 3.57
CA PHE A 269 -6.69 12.55 3.78
C PHE A 269 -7.89 13.34 3.29
N ASP A 270 -8.50 12.97 2.18
CA ASP A 270 -9.66 13.62 1.60
C ASP A 270 -10.96 13.33 2.39
N GLN A 271 -11.24 12.04 2.69
CA GLN A 271 -12.56 11.58 3.13
C GLN A 271 -12.74 11.56 4.65
N ALA A 272 -11.64 11.51 5.44
CA ALA A 272 -11.75 11.49 6.90
C ALA A 272 -12.39 12.77 7.44
N ALA A 273 -13.29 12.59 8.43
CA ALA A 273 -13.97 13.70 9.10
C ALA A 273 -13.05 14.50 10.03
N SER A 274 -11.85 14.00 10.32
CA SER A 274 -10.89 14.72 11.15
C SER A 274 -10.55 16.10 10.58
N GLU A 275 -10.65 17.14 11.42
CA GLU A 275 -10.19 18.49 11.09
C GLU A 275 -8.67 18.67 11.23
N ARG A 276 -8.00 17.68 11.83
CA ARG A 276 -6.58 17.70 12.17
C ARG A 276 -5.86 16.54 11.47
N LYS A 277 -5.44 16.78 10.24
CA LYS A 277 -4.90 15.76 9.35
C LYS A 277 -3.67 16.24 8.60
N TRP A 278 -2.66 15.40 8.56
CA TRP A 278 -1.40 15.62 7.85
C TRP A 278 -1.08 14.42 6.97
N LEU A 279 -0.47 14.70 5.82
CA LEU A 279 -0.01 13.68 4.89
C LEU A 279 1.42 13.99 4.45
N ARG A 280 2.31 13.03 4.66
CA ARG A 280 3.63 12.95 4.05
C ARG A 280 3.56 12.03 2.84
N ALA A 281 3.96 12.48 1.66
CA ALA A 281 4.14 11.60 0.50
C ALA A 281 5.64 11.56 0.18
N HIS A 282 6.27 10.43 0.49
CA HIS A 282 7.69 10.19 0.34
C HIS A 282 8.03 9.31 -0.85
N SER A 283 9.30 9.06 -1.08
CA SER A 283 9.85 8.06 -1.99
C SER A 283 10.94 7.30 -1.24
N GLY A 284 11.27 6.11 -1.66
CA GLY A 284 12.23 5.26 -0.99
C GLY A 284 11.66 3.88 -0.66
N GLY A 285 12.35 3.10 0.15
CA GLY A 285 11.90 1.80 0.60
C GLY A 285 10.62 1.85 1.42
N HIS A 286 10.03 0.68 1.62
CA HIS A 286 8.79 0.53 2.38
C HIS A 286 8.97 0.85 3.88
N ILE A 287 10.13 0.53 4.41
CA ILE A 287 10.37 0.49 5.86
C ILE A 287 11.32 1.59 6.32
N GLU A 288 12.41 1.83 5.59
CA GLU A 288 13.49 2.69 6.04
C GLU A 288 13.03 4.10 6.42
N PRO A 289 12.18 4.80 5.63
CA PRO A 289 11.76 6.18 5.92
C PRO A 289 11.01 6.36 7.24
N TYR A 290 10.38 5.29 7.77
CA TYR A 290 9.68 5.31 9.05
C TYR A 290 10.65 5.42 10.24
N TYR A 291 11.80 4.71 10.17
CA TYR A 291 12.80 4.66 11.24
C TYR A 291 13.91 5.70 11.10
N GLU A 292 14.05 6.33 9.94
CA GLU A 292 14.99 7.43 9.73
C GLU A 292 14.73 8.60 10.67
N GLU A 293 15.77 9.40 10.94
CA GLU A 293 15.72 10.46 11.94
C GLU A 293 14.63 11.50 11.67
N ASP A 294 14.45 11.91 10.41
CA ASP A 294 13.40 12.86 10.04
C ASP A 294 11.99 12.25 10.14
N GLY A 295 11.84 10.98 9.76
CA GLY A 295 10.57 10.25 9.90
C GLY A 295 10.16 10.07 11.36
N PHE A 296 11.11 9.67 12.21
CA PHE A 296 10.87 9.56 13.65
C PHE A 296 10.59 10.92 14.30
N ALA A 297 11.33 11.96 13.94
CA ALA A 297 11.15 13.30 14.50
C ALA A 297 9.75 13.87 14.17
N GLU A 298 9.21 13.60 12.99
CA GLU A 298 7.85 13.99 12.61
C GLU A 298 6.78 13.22 13.40
N GLN A 299 6.94 11.89 13.52
CA GLN A 299 6.09 11.05 14.36
C GLN A 299 6.11 11.55 15.81
N LYS A 300 7.29 11.79 16.36
CA LYS A 300 7.45 12.27 17.73
C LYS A 300 6.80 13.63 17.96
N ARG A 301 7.01 14.61 17.05
CA ARG A 301 6.36 15.92 17.13
C ARG A 301 4.83 15.78 17.19
N PHE A 302 4.27 14.92 16.33
CA PHE A 302 2.84 14.68 16.29
C PHE A 302 2.34 14.03 17.58
N MET A 303 2.98 12.94 18.05
CA MET A 303 2.61 12.23 19.28
C MET A 303 2.77 13.09 20.52
N ASP A 304 3.89 13.84 20.67
CA ASP A 304 4.11 14.74 21.81
C ASP A 304 3.02 15.81 21.91
N TYR A 305 2.54 16.34 20.78
CA TYR A 305 1.46 17.33 20.77
C TYR A 305 0.14 16.73 21.28
N TRP A 306 -0.28 15.58 20.70
CA TRP A 306 -1.59 15.01 21.00
C TRP A 306 -1.65 14.20 22.30
N LEU A 307 -0.56 13.55 22.68
CA LEU A 307 -0.53 12.66 23.84
C LEU A 307 0.02 13.32 25.10
N LYS A 308 0.86 14.36 24.96
CA LYS A 308 1.52 15.04 26.07
C LYS A 308 1.18 16.53 26.19
N ASP A 309 0.31 17.05 25.33
CA ASP A 309 -0.03 18.48 25.25
C ASP A 309 1.22 19.39 25.05
N ALA A 310 2.23 18.90 24.35
CA ALA A 310 3.46 19.65 24.12
C ALA A 310 3.23 20.83 23.17
N ASP A 311 3.63 22.03 23.56
CA ASP A 311 3.64 23.21 22.68
C ASP A 311 4.90 23.16 21.79
N ASN A 312 4.82 22.43 20.67
CA ASN A 312 5.94 22.12 19.79
C ASN A 312 5.76 22.61 18.35
N GLY A 313 4.79 23.49 18.11
CA GLY A 313 4.50 24.06 16.80
C GLY A 313 3.83 23.09 15.81
N MET A 314 3.26 21.97 16.29
CA MET A 314 2.60 20.99 15.40
C MET A 314 1.49 21.60 14.55
N LEU A 315 0.72 22.53 15.10
CA LEU A 315 -0.38 23.16 14.35
C LEU A 315 0.09 24.16 13.30
N ASP A 316 1.34 24.59 13.33
CA ASP A 316 1.94 25.48 12.34
C ASP A 316 2.53 24.69 11.15
N VAL A 317 2.61 23.35 11.28
CA VAL A 317 3.09 22.47 10.20
C VAL A 317 2.05 22.44 9.08
N PRO A 318 2.43 22.75 7.82
CA PRO A 318 1.52 22.61 6.69
C PRO A 318 0.99 21.16 6.58
N PRO A 319 -0.28 20.97 6.20
CA PRO A 319 -0.89 19.64 6.22
C PRO A 319 -0.31 18.65 5.21
N LEU A 320 0.40 19.13 4.18
CA LEU A 320 1.02 18.27 3.18
C LEU A 320 2.52 18.50 3.12
N LYS A 321 3.30 17.41 3.19
CA LYS A 321 4.73 17.36 2.91
C LYS A 321 4.95 16.39 1.75
N LEU A 322 5.33 16.88 0.59
CA LEU A 322 5.42 16.11 -0.65
C LEU A 322 6.88 16.04 -1.15
N ALA A 323 7.37 14.84 -1.40
CA ALA A 323 8.62 14.63 -2.10
C ALA A 323 8.41 14.84 -3.61
N VAL A 324 9.05 15.83 -4.17
CA VAL A 324 9.15 16.03 -5.62
C VAL A 324 10.38 15.29 -6.12
N ARG A 325 10.18 14.24 -6.89
CA ARG A 325 11.25 13.37 -7.38
C ARG A 325 11.95 14.00 -8.58
N ARG A 326 13.27 13.92 -8.56
CA ARG A 326 14.16 14.31 -9.67
C ARG A 326 15.12 13.17 -9.97
N PRO A 327 15.78 13.14 -11.16
CA PRO A 327 16.78 12.12 -11.47
C PRO A 327 17.93 12.05 -10.46
N ASP A 328 18.28 13.18 -9.85
CA ASP A 328 19.42 13.34 -8.95
C ASP A 328 19.04 13.48 -7.46
N GLY A 329 17.74 13.38 -7.12
CA GLY A 329 17.33 13.50 -5.72
C GLY A 329 15.86 13.85 -5.49
N ILE A 330 15.60 14.37 -4.30
CA ILE A 330 14.25 14.72 -3.83
C ILE A 330 14.26 16.17 -3.34
N GLU A 331 13.30 16.96 -3.83
CA GLU A 331 12.94 18.27 -3.31
C GLU A 331 11.70 18.13 -2.41
N TRP A 332 11.78 18.56 -1.15
CA TRP A 332 10.61 18.58 -0.28
C TRP A 332 9.83 19.89 -0.41
N ILE A 333 8.54 19.79 -0.67
CA ILE A 333 7.63 20.94 -0.66
C ILE A 333 6.55 20.77 0.39
N HIS A 334 6.01 21.89 0.87
CA HIS A 334 4.92 21.92 1.85
C HIS A 334 3.73 22.63 1.25
N GLU A 335 2.55 22.03 1.36
CA GLU A 335 1.32 22.48 0.72
C GLU A 335 0.14 22.44 1.69
N HIS A 336 -0.93 23.14 1.33
CA HIS A 336 -2.11 23.28 2.19
C HIS A 336 -3.34 22.51 1.69
N GLU A 337 -3.31 22.00 0.47
CA GLU A 337 -4.46 21.35 -0.17
C GLU A 337 -4.02 20.32 -1.22
N TRP A 338 -4.88 19.36 -1.49
CA TRP A 338 -4.71 18.37 -2.54
C TRP A 338 -6.02 18.13 -3.31
N PRO A 339 -6.03 18.12 -4.67
CA PRO A 339 -4.92 18.56 -5.54
C PRO A 339 -4.56 20.04 -5.34
N LEU A 340 -3.35 20.44 -5.78
CA LEU A 340 -2.86 21.82 -5.58
C LEU A 340 -3.68 22.81 -6.41
N ALA A 341 -4.21 23.90 -5.81
CA ALA A 341 -5.03 24.90 -6.52
C ALA A 341 -4.31 25.56 -7.70
N ARG A 342 -2.96 25.64 -7.66
CA ARG A 342 -2.16 26.19 -8.76
C ARG A 342 -1.91 25.23 -9.91
N THR A 343 -2.39 23.98 -9.81
CA THR A 343 -2.24 22.97 -10.88
C THR A 343 -2.93 23.43 -12.16
N ARG A 344 -2.23 23.33 -13.27
CA ARG A 344 -2.75 23.55 -14.63
C ARG A 344 -3.00 22.20 -15.26
N TRP A 345 -4.25 21.79 -15.32
CA TRP A 345 -4.67 20.55 -15.95
C TRP A 345 -4.48 20.65 -17.47
N THR A 346 -3.52 19.87 -18.00
CA THR A 346 -3.08 20.00 -19.38
C THR A 346 -3.29 18.71 -20.12
N LYS A 347 -3.99 18.77 -21.27
CA LYS A 347 -4.21 17.61 -22.13
C LYS A 347 -3.04 17.42 -23.06
N TRP A 348 -2.51 16.19 -23.08
CA TRP A 348 -1.56 15.74 -24.05
C TRP A 348 -2.16 14.57 -24.83
N TYR A 349 -2.22 14.71 -26.17
CA TYR A 349 -2.92 13.80 -27.07
C TYR A 349 -1.98 12.74 -27.63
N LEU A 350 -2.47 11.50 -27.73
CA LEU A 350 -1.76 10.38 -28.34
C LEU A 350 -2.01 10.38 -29.86
N ASP A 351 -0.94 10.26 -30.65
CA ASP A 351 -0.99 10.13 -32.11
C ASP A 351 -0.44 8.73 -32.51
N GLY A 352 -1.33 7.84 -32.94
CA GLY A 352 -0.98 6.47 -33.37
C GLY A 352 -0.26 6.39 -34.71
N ARG A 353 -0.25 7.45 -35.51
CA ARG A 353 0.48 7.48 -36.79
C ARG A 353 1.97 7.68 -36.60
N THR A 354 2.32 8.43 -35.58
CA THR A 354 3.70 8.82 -35.29
C THR A 354 4.22 8.17 -34.01
N ASN A 355 3.34 7.51 -33.23
CA ASN A 355 3.62 7.01 -31.89
C ASN A 355 4.13 8.11 -30.96
N THR A 356 3.53 9.30 -31.06
CA THR A 356 3.92 10.46 -30.27
C THR A 356 2.81 10.91 -29.32
N ILE A 357 3.21 11.66 -28.30
CA ILE A 357 2.31 12.36 -27.39
C ILE A 357 2.67 13.85 -27.34
N SER A 358 1.68 14.74 -27.42
CA SER A 358 1.92 16.19 -27.42
C SER A 358 0.70 16.98 -26.98
N PRO A 359 0.85 18.27 -26.60
CA PRO A 359 -0.28 19.15 -26.31
C PRO A 359 -1.20 19.44 -27.51
N ARG A 360 -0.75 19.11 -28.72
CA ARG A 360 -1.52 19.34 -29.97
C ARG A 360 -2.34 18.10 -30.31
N SER A 361 -3.66 18.28 -30.47
CA SER A 361 -4.54 17.21 -30.95
C SER A 361 -4.17 16.79 -32.38
N PRO A 362 -4.07 15.47 -32.67
CA PRO A 362 -3.88 14.97 -34.02
C PRO A 362 -5.04 15.37 -34.96
N GLU A 363 -4.71 15.72 -36.20
CA GLU A 363 -5.71 16.13 -37.19
C GLU A 363 -6.44 14.93 -37.84
N GLU A 364 -5.77 13.78 -37.88
CA GLU A 364 -6.28 12.58 -38.55
C GLU A 364 -6.47 11.45 -37.52
N ASP A 365 -7.57 10.70 -37.72
CA ASP A 365 -7.86 9.50 -36.94
C ASP A 365 -6.91 8.37 -37.33
N SER A 366 -6.49 7.60 -36.34
CA SER A 366 -5.66 6.40 -36.51
C SER A 366 -5.90 5.42 -35.38
N ALA A 367 -5.26 4.25 -35.46
CA ALA A 367 -5.26 3.29 -34.36
C ALA A 367 -3.91 2.58 -34.27
N VAL A 368 -3.53 2.24 -33.06
CA VAL A 368 -2.40 1.36 -32.77
C VAL A 368 -2.94 0.05 -32.22
N THR A 369 -2.52 -1.07 -32.82
CA THR A 369 -3.02 -2.39 -32.44
C THR A 369 -1.88 -3.23 -31.87
N PHE A 370 -2.18 -3.96 -30.79
CA PHE A 370 -1.29 -4.91 -30.15
C PHE A 370 -2.03 -6.17 -29.68
N GLU A 371 -1.30 -7.23 -29.38
CA GLU A 371 -1.86 -8.50 -28.93
C GLU A 371 -2.17 -8.47 -27.42
N ALA A 372 -3.39 -8.90 -27.04
CA ALA A 372 -3.77 -9.10 -25.65
C ALA A 372 -3.19 -10.41 -25.12
N THR A 373 -2.05 -10.34 -24.43
CA THR A 373 -1.32 -11.52 -23.93
C THR A 373 -0.83 -11.34 -22.51
N MET A 374 -0.81 -12.41 -21.74
CA MET A 374 -0.20 -12.42 -20.40
C MET A 374 1.32 -12.55 -20.43
N GLY A 375 1.90 -12.92 -21.57
CA GLY A 375 3.23 -13.46 -21.59
C GLY A 375 3.28 -14.91 -21.08
N GLN A 376 4.48 -15.44 -20.88
CA GLN A 376 4.62 -16.71 -20.19
C GLN A 376 4.75 -16.45 -18.69
N PRO A 377 3.94 -17.08 -17.82
CA PRO A 377 4.14 -16.97 -16.37
C PRO A 377 5.52 -17.55 -16.02
N PRO A 378 6.18 -16.99 -14.98
CA PRO A 378 7.42 -17.55 -14.50
C PRO A 378 7.20 -19.00 -14.04
N ARG A 379 8.15 -19.86 -14.32
CA ARG A 379 8.18 -21.19 -13.71
C ARG A 379 8.78 -21.05 -12.32
N PHE A 380 7.95 -20.97 -11.31
CA PHE A 380 8.39 -21.09 -9.92
C PHE A 380 8.60 -22.59 -9.62
N GLU A 381 9.81 -23.03 -9.43
CA GLU A 381 10.06 -24.28 -8.73
C GLU A 381 9.79 -24.03 -7.26
N LYS A 382 8.77 -24.69 -6.67
CA LYS A 382 8.59 -24.68 -5.22
C LYS A 382 9.93 -25.08 -4.58
N PRO A 383 10.41 -24.33 -3.56
CA PRO A 383 11.54 -24.79 -2.77
C PRO A 383 11.25 -26.22 -2.32
N SER A 384 12.23 -27.13 -2.45
CA SER A 384 12.07 -28.50 -2.01
C SER A 384 11.74 -28.51 -0.51
N ALA A 385 10.86 -29.40 -0.09
CA ALA A 385 10.46 -29.58 1.31
C ALA A 385 11.62 -29.86 2.28
N ASP A 386 12.84 -30.03 1.76
CA ASP A 386 14.09 -30.25 2.50
C ASP A 386 14.92 -28.99 2.77
N ALA A 387 14.44 -27.80 2.38
CA ALA A 387 15.06 -26.53 2.79
C ALA A 387 14.71 -26.29 4.26
N GLY A 388 15.71 -26.45 5.13
CA GLY A 388 15.57 -26.44 6.59
C GLY A 388 14.81 -25.23 7.15
N GLU A 389 14.28 -25.42 8.32
CA GLU A 389 13.23 -24.71 9.07
C GLU A 389 13.34 -23.18 9.26
N HIS A 390 14.21 -22.44 8.65
CA HIS A 390 14.37 -20.98 8.89
C HIS A 390 14.86 -20.18 7.68
N GLN A 391 14.58 -20.61 6.45
CA GLN A 391 14.71 -19.65 5.35
C GLN A 391 13.34 -18.97 5.16
N ALA A 392 13.17 -17.82 5.81
CA ALA A 392 12.32 -16.79 5.26
C ALA A 392 12.67 -16.73 3.76
N VAL A 393 11.74 -17.05 2.90
CA VAL A 393 11.92 -16.84 1.47
C VAL A 393 12.01 -15.33 1.37
N HIS A 394 13.24 -14.83 1.45
CA HIS A 394 13.51 -13.51 0.97
C HIS A 394 12.84 -13.46 -0.38
N MET A 395 11.91 -12.55 -0.57
CA MET A 395 11.36 -12.22 -1.87
C MET A 395 12.50 -11.62 -2.72
N ASN A 396 13.62 -12.30 -2.76
CA ASN A 396 14.92 -11.85 -3.17
C ASN A 396 15.14 -12.08 -4.64
N ASP A 397 15.59 -11.04 -5.22
CA ASP A 397 16.51 -10.91 -6.38
C ASP A 397 16.55 -12.09 -7.37
N ALA A 398 16.69 -13.36 -6.94
CA ALA A 398 16.85 -14.49 -7.86
C ALA A 398 15.52 -14.91 -8.51
N VAL A 399 14.41 -14.90 -7.79
CA VAL A 399 13.07 -15.26 -8.33
C VAL A 399 12.60 -14.15 -9.24
N VAL A 400 12.80 -12.90 -8.81
CA VAL A 400 12.45 -11.70 -9.57
C VAL A 400 13.32 -11.58 -10.82
N ARG A 401 14.63 -11.78 -10.71
CA ARG A 401 15.54 -11.78 -11.87
C ARG A 401 15.24 -12.91 -12.85
N ALA A 402 14.87 -14.09 -12.37
CA ALA A 402 14.44 -15.19 -13.22
C ALA A 402 13.13 -14.87 -13.96
N TYR A 403 12.20 -14.16 -13.33
CA TYR A 403 10.95 -13.68 -13.95
C TYR A 403 11.24 -12.65 -15.04
N ILE A 404 12.05 -11.64 -14.72
CA ILE A 404 12.49 -10.60 -15.67
C ILE A 404 13.22 -11.23 -16.85
N ALA A 405 14.17 -12.13 -16.60
CA ALA A 405 14.93 -12.81 -17.64
C ALA A 405 14.07 -13.72 -18.53
N ALA A 406 13.00 -14.30 -17.99
CA ALA A 406 12.13 -15.21 -18.74
C ALA A 406 11.06 -14.51 -19.59
N GLY A 407 10.70 -13.26 -19.29
CA GLY A 407 9.49 -12.62 -19.84
C GLY A 407 9.70 -11.40 -20.71
N VAL A 408 10.79 -10.63 -20.54
CA VAL A 408 10.91 -9.30 -21.15
C VAL A 408 11.67 -9.31 -22.49
N ASP A 409 12.58 -10.25 -22.70
CA ASP A 409 13.54 -10.22 -23.85
C ASP A 409 13.24 -11.20 -25.00
N GLN A 410 12.03 -11.75 -25.10
CA GLN A 410 11.70 -12.60 -26.26
C GLN A 410 11.24 -11.72 -27.44
N PRO A 411 11.94 -11.73 -28.58
CA PRO A 411 11.45 -11.09 -29.80
C PRO A 411 10.13 -11.75 -30.22
N ARG A 412 9.08 -10.94 -30.38
CA ARG A 412 7.75 -11.41 -30.80
C ARG A 412 7.41 -10.88 -32.18
N GLU A 413 6.67 -11.68 -32.93
CA GLU A 413 6.17 -11.29 -34.26
C GLU A 413 5.13 -10.16 -34.19
N GLN A 414 4.45 -9.98 -33.03
CA GLN A 414 3.51 -8.87 -32.81
C GLN A 414 3.77 -8.16 -31.47
N PRO A 415 3.62 -6.83 -31.43
CA PRO A 415 3.74 -6.07 -30.19
C PRO A 415 2.63 -6.43 -29.21
N TRP A 416 2.93 -6.38 -27.91
CA TRP A 416 1.98 -6.57 -26.79
C TRP A 416 1.68 -5.26 -26.05
N ASN A 417 2.14 -4.14 -26.58
CA ASN A 417 1.99 -2.80 -26.04
C ASN A 417 1.96 -1.76 -27.16
N ALA A 418 1.52 -0.58 -26.83
CA ALA A 418 1.62 0.65 -27.60
C ALA A 418 2.37 1.68 -26.76
N THR A 419 3.35 2.36 -27.35
CA THR A 419 4.19 3.36 -26.68
C THR A 419 4.12 4.68 -27.42
N PHE A 420 3.88 5.77 -26.68
CA PHE A 420 3.79 7.12 -27.22
C PHE A 420 4.81 8.02 -26.50
N ALA A 421 5.76 8.59 -27.24
CA ALA A 421 6.82 9.41 -26.70
C ALA A 421 6.68 10.88 -27.11
N SER A 422 6.92 11.80 -26.19
CA SER A 422 7.01 13.21 -26.54
C SER A 422 8.27 13.51 -27.37
N LEU A 423 8.30 14.65 -28.03
CA LEU A 423 9.58 15.25 -28.40
C LEU A 423 10.38 15.58 -27.14
N PRO A 424 11.71 15.78 -27.24
CA PRO A 424 12.47 16.27 -26.09
C PRO A 424 11.82 17.54 -25.53
N LEU A 425 11.65 17.59 -24.22
CA LEU A 425 11.06 18.73 -23.53
C LEU A 425 11.99 19.94 -23.68
N GLU A 426 11.40 21.10 -23.99
CA GLU A 426 12.16 22.36 -24.13
C GLU A 426 12.55 22.96 -22.77
N THR A 427 11.72 22.69 -21.76
CA THR A 427 11.87 23.15 -20.36
C THR A 427 11.46 22.04 -19.42
N ASP A 428 11.84 22.15 -18.17
CA ASP A 428 11.37 21.24 -17.12
C ASP A 428 9.84 21.18 -17.08
N LEU A 429 9.31 19.97 -16.91
CA LEU A 429 7.88 19.72 -16.75
C LEU A 429 7.66 19.14 -15.36
N ARG A 430 7.12 19.95 -14.45
CA ARG A 430 6.80 19.55 -13.08
C ARG A 430 5.36 19.03 -13.01
N LEU A 431 5.19 17.77 -12.64
CA LEU A 431 3.90 17.12 -12.45
C LEU A 431 3.69 16.82 -10.96
N ILE A 432 2.63 17.37 -10.35
CA ILE A 432 2.24 17.07 -8.96
C ILE A 432 0.72 16.95 -8.92
N GLY A 433 0.23 15.74 -8.79
CA GLY A 433 -1.21 15.48 -8.77
C GLY A 433 -1.60 14.13 -9.37
N PRO A 434 -2.90 13.85 -9.41
CA PRO A 434 -3.46 12.71 -10.13
C PRO A 434 -3.22 12.84 -11.63
N VAL A 435 -2.97 11.70 -12.29
CA VAL A 435 -2.85 11.59 -13.74
C VAL A 435 -3.99 10.71 -14.24
N THR A 436 -4.68 11.12 -15.30
CA THR A 436 -5.77 10.34 -15.90
C THR A 436 -5.52 10.15 -17.40
N LEU A 437 -5.55 8.89 -17.84
CA LEU A 437 -5.46 8.53 -19.25
C LEU A 437 -6.86 8.21 -19.79
N HIS A 438 -7.31 8.96 -20.80
CA HIS A 438 -8.58 8.77 -21.49
C HIS A 438 -8.33 8.03 -22.80
N LEU A 439 -8.99 6.90 -22.99
CA LEU A 439 -8.82 6.05 -24.16
C LEU A 439 -10.15 5.71 -24.83
N THR A 440 -10.12 5.65 -26.15
CA THR A 440 -11.13 4.96 -26.97
C THR A 440 -10.51 3.66 -27.44
N VAL A 441 -11.10 2.52 -27.06
CA VAL A 441 -10.51 1.19 -27.22
C VAL A 441 -11.51 0.24 -27.84
N SER A 442 -11.04 -0.65 -28.71
CA SER A 442 -11.78 -1.85 -29.11
C SER A 442 -10.91 -3.09 -28.94
N ALA A 443 -11.53 -4.20 -28.50
CA ALA A 443 -10.85 -5.48 -28.33
C ALA A 443 -11.57 -6.55 -29.12
N SER A 444 -10.85 -7.37 -29.91
CA SER A 444 -11.45 -8.42 -30.73
C SER A 444 -12.10 -9.53 -29.89
N ALA A 445 -11.65 -9.73 -28.66
CA ALA A 445 -12.25 -10.64 -27.69
C ALA A 445 -13.41 -10.02 -26.87
N GLY A 446 -13.64 -8.71 -27.01
CA GLY A 446 -14.57 -7.92 -26.20
C GLY A 446 -13.89 -7.35 -24.95
N ASP A 447 -13.87 -8.08 -23.86
CA ASP A 447 -13.20 -7.61 -22.62
C ASP A 447 -11.68 -7.80 -22.68
N THR A 448 -10.93 -6.85 -22.08
CA THR A 448 -9.47 -6.91 -21.98
C THR A 448 -8.96 -6.11 -20.80
N ASP A 449 -7.78 -6.50 -20.30
CA ASP A 449 -7.03 -5.78 -19.27
C ASP A 449 -6.01 -4.85 -19.91
N LEU A 450 -5.91 -3.64 -19.37
CA LEU A 450 -4.97 -2.61 -19.79
C LEU A 450 -4.04 -2.24 -18.63
N PHE A 451 -2.76 -2.17 -18.91
CA PHE A 451 -1.70 -1.75 -18.00
C PHE A 451 -1.06 -0.50 -18.54
N VAL A 452 -1.03 0.54 -17.74
CA VAL A 452 -0.53 1.85 -18.14
C VAL A 452 0.72 2.19 -17.34
N CYS A 453 1.72 2.74 -18.03
CA CYS A 453 2.94 3.22 -17.40
C CYS A 453 3.28 4.62 -17.93
N LEU A 454 3.56 5.55 -17.01
CA LEU A 454 4.15 6.85 -17.30
C LEU A 454 5.65 6.75 -17.01
N ARG A 455 6.49 7.07 -18.03
CA ARG A 455 7.95 6.95 -17.96
C ARG A 455 8.63 8.26 -18.26
N ASP A 456 9.77 8.47 -17.67
CA ASP A 456 10.71 9.54 -17.97
C ASP A 456 11.95 8.96 -18.65
N ILE A 457 12.21 9.40 -19.88
CA ILE A 457 13.36 8.91 -20.67
C ILE A 457 14.36 10.04 -20.86
N ALA A 458 15.54 9.87 -20.31
CA ALA A 458 16.66 10.80 -20.42
C ALA A 458 17.18 10.94 -21.88
N PRO A 459 17.95 12.00 -22.21
CA PRO A 459 18.43 12.24 -23.56
C PRO A 459 19.30 11.13 -24.15
N ASP A 460 19.96 10.33 -23.31
CA ASP A 460 20.78 9.18 -23.73
C ASP A 460 19.96 7.90 -23.95
N GLY A 461 18.63 7.96 -23.73
CA GLY A 461 17.72 6.83 -23.85
C GLY A 461 17.55 6.01 -22.57
N THR A 462 18.21 6.37 -21.46
CA THR A 462 18.05 5.72 -20.17
C THR A 462 16.72 6.11 -19.54
N GLU A 463 16.00 5.15 -18.97
CA GLU A 463 14.81 5.41 -18.18
C GLU A 463 15.19 5.91 -16.78
N VAL A 464 14.55 7.00 -16.35
CA VAL A 464 14.63 7.49 -14.98
C VAL A 464 13.70 6.64 -14.11
N VAL A 465 14.29 5.93 -13.17
CA VAL A 465 13.56 5.05 -12.25
C VAL A 465 13.83 5.46 -10.79
N TYR A 466 12.91 5.10 -9.91
CA TYR A 466 12.99 5.47 -8.51
C TYR A 466 13.08 4.22 -7.63
N TYR A 467 13.95 4.26 -6.63
CA TYR A 467 13.98 3.23 -5.60
C TYR A 467 12.73 3.31 -4.72
N GLY A 468 12.11 2.18 -4.48
CA GLY A 468 10.95 2.10 -3.59
C GLY A 468 10.39 0.70 -3.44
N LEU A 469 9.69 0.45 -2.37
CA LEU A 469 9.03 -0.81 -2.00
C LEU A 469 9.92 -2.03 -2.33
N ASP A 470 11.17 -2.00 -1.88
CA ASP A 470 12.20 -3.01 -2.14
C ASP A 470 12.58 -3.20 -3.62
N ASN A 471 12.13 -2.29 -4.47
CA ASN A 471 12.38 -2.31 -5.91
C ASN A 471 13.21 -1.11 -6.36
N PRO A 472 14.39 -1.33 -6.95
CA PRO A 472 15.25 -0.24 -7.41
C PRO A 472 14.79 0.42 -8.71
N GLU A 473 13.80 -0.12 -9.42
CA GLU A 473 13.43 0.28 -10.78
C GLU A 473 11.92 0.60 -10.93
N THR A 474 11.38 1.44 -10.04
CA THR A 474 9.98 1.89 -10.15
C THR A 474 9.88 3.04 -11.16
N PRO A 475 8.97 2.97 -12.16
CA PRO A 475 8.74 4.07 -13.10
C PRO A 475 8.06 5.27 -12.43
N VAL A 476 7.80 6.33 -13.19
CA VAL A 476 7.16 7.55 -12.68
C VAL A 476 5.80 7.26 -12.04
N SER A 477 4.93 6.57 -12.76
CA SER A 477 3.61 6.15 -12.25
C SER A 477 3.00 5.05 -13.11
N VAL A 478 1.98 4.38 -12.56
CA VAL A 478 1.30 3.27 -13.21
C VAL A 478 -0.20 3.30 -12.94
N GLY A 479 -0.94 2.63 -13.81
CA GLY A 479 -2.39 2.48 -13.70
C GLY A 479 -2.89 1.22 -14.36
N TRP A 480 -4.12 0.85 -14.06
CA TRP A 480 -4.78 -0.35 -14.54
C TRP A 480 -6.18 0.00 -15.03
N GLY A 481 -6.68 -0.80 -15.97
CA GLY A 481 -8.05 -0.70 -16.43
C GLY A 481 -8.53 -2.02 -17.00
N ARG A 482 -9.80 -2.34 -16.77
CA ARG A 482 -10.50 -3.46 -17.40
C ARG A 482 -11.72 -2.92 -18.12
N LEU A 483 -11.90 -3.26 -19.41
CA LEU A 483 -12.99 -2.67 -20.18
C LEU A 483 -14.37 -2.96 -19.59
N SER A 484 -14.58 -4.11 -18.98
CA SER A 484 -15.83 -4.42 -18.28
C SER A 484 -16.06 -3.61 -17.00
N ARG A 485 -15.03 -2.93 -16.49
CA ARG A 485 -15.07 -2.08 -15.29
C ARG A 485 -15.08 -0.57 -15.59
N ARG A 486 -15.22 -0.17 -16.86
CA ARG A 486 -15.16 1.23 -17.31
C ARG A 486 -16.22 2.16 -16.73
N ALA A 487 -17.29 1.61 -16.16
CA ALA A 487 -18.38 2.42 -15.63
C ALA A 487 -17.93 3.16 -14.35
N LEU A 488 -18.08 4.49 -14.36
CA LEU A 488 -17.74 5.31 -13.21
C LEU A 488 -18.76 5.16 -12.07
N ASP A 489 -18.27 5.24 -10.86
CA ASP A 489 -19.06 5.43 -9.66
C ASP A 489 -19.40 6.92 -9.55
N GLY A 490 -20.67 7.26 -9.82
CA GLY A 490 -21.11 8.66 -9.90
C GLY A 490 -21.08 9.39 -8.55
N ASP A 491 -21.13 8.65 -7.44
CA ASP A 491 -21.10 9.23 -6.09
C ASP A 491 -19.65 9.49 -5.61
N ARG A 492 -18.70 8.64 -6.06
CA ARG A 492 -17.29 8.71 -5.68
C ARG A 492 -16.42 9.45 -6.68
N THR A 493 -16.83 9.53 -7.95
CA THR A 493 -16.12 10.30 -8.98
C THR A 493 -16.46 11.77 -8.84
N ARG A 494 -15.54 12.56 -8.32
CA ARG A 494 -15.69 14.00 -8.11
C ARG A 494 -14.76 14.75 -9.07
N PRO A 495 -15.31 15.69 -9.89
CA PRO A 495 -14.52 16.40 -10.91
C PRO A 495 -13.29 17.13 -10.35
N GLU A 496 -13.39 17.65 -9.13
CA GLU A 496 -12.31 18.37 -8.46
C GLU A 496 -11.11 17.51 -8.09
N LEU A 497 -11.28 16.18 -8.07
CA LEU A 497 -10.18 15.25 -7.82
C LEU A 497 -9.40 14.89 -9.09
N HIS A 498 -9.92 15.22 -10.28
CA HIS A 498 -9.30 14.88 -11.56
C HIS A 498 -8.89 13.41 -11.68
N ARG A 499 -9.69 12.53 -11.11
CA ARG A 499 -9.45 11.08 -11.05
C ARG A 499 -10.76 10.32 -11.24
N PRO A 500 -10.82 9.33 -12.15
CA PRO A 500 -11.97 8.43 -12.23
C PRO A 500 -11.98 7.49 -11.02
N VAL A 501 -13.17 7.13 -10.57
CA VAL A 501 -13.42 6.04 -9.64
C VAL A 501 -14.40 5.11 -10.30
N HIS A 502 -13.98 3.87 -10.57
CA HIS A 502 -14.84 2.91 -11.23
C HIS A 502 -15.73 2.16 -10.24
N ARG A 503 -16.86 1.70 -10.74
CA ARG A 503 -17.72 0.77 -10.01
C ARG A 503 -17.04 -0.57 -9.89
N GLN A 504 -17.04 -1.11 -8.69
CA GLN A 504 -16.35 -2.36 -8.37
C GLN A 504 -17.31 -3.51 -8.06
N ASP A 505 -18.61 -3.21 -8.03
CA ASP A 505 -19.69 -4.14 -7.69
C ASP A 505 -20.25 -4.92 -8.89
N LYS A 506 -19.86 -4.57 -10.13
CA LYS A 506 -20.35 -5.24 -11.34
C LYS A 506 -19.37 -5.14 -12.52
N GLU A 507 -19.55 -6.03 -13.48
CA GLU A 507 -18.89 -6.01 -14.79
C GLU A 507 -19.93 -5.77 -15.90
N ASP A 508 -19.51 -5.01 -16.94
CA ASP A 508 -20.28 -4.73 -18.15
C ASP A 508 -19.33 -4.90 -19.36
N PRO A 509 -19.04 -6.16 -19.76
CA PRO A 509 -18.09 -6.42 -20.83
C PRO A 509 -18.64 -5.94 -22.19
N PRO A 510 -17.82 -5.22 -22.98
CA PRO A 510 -18.22 -4.84 -24.34
C PRO A 510 -18.31 -6.07 -25.24
N ALA A 511 -19.10 -5.94 -26.32
CA ALA A 511 -19.15 -6.98 -27.34
C ALA A 511 -17.81 -7.09 -28.10
N PRO A 512 -17.46 -8.26 -28.65
CA PRO A 512 -16.27 -8.42 -29.49
C PRO A 512 -16.20 -7.38 -30.61
N GLY A 513 -15.12 -6.59 -30.63
CA GLY A 513 -14.90 -5.51 -31.59
C GLY A 513 -15.67 -4.22 -31.31
N GLU A 514 -16.48 -4.15 -30.27
CA GLU A 514 -17.14 -2.91 -29.86
C GLU A 514 -16.11 -1.86 -29.41
N THR A 515 -16.30 -0.64 -29.88
CA THR A 515 -15.48 0.50 -29.48
C THR A 515 -16.10 1.17 -28.27
N VAL A 516 -15.35 1.26 -27.17
CA VAL A 516 -15.78 1.85 -25.91
C VAL A 516 -14.76 2.88 -25.42
N GLN A 517 -15.19 3.75 -24.51
CA GLN A 517 -14.31 4.69 -23.81
C GLN A 517 -14.02 4.15 -22.41
N ILE A 518 -12.79 4.38 -21.96
CA ILE A 518 -12.35 4.12 -20.58
C ILE A 518 -11.42 5.24 -20.11
N ASP A 519 -11.63 5.69 -18.89
CA ASP A 519 -10.76 6.62 -18.18
C ASP A 519 -9.94 5.82 -17.17
N ILE A 520 -8.62 5.89 -17.22
CA ILE A 520 -7.73 5.11 -16.34
C ILE A 520 -6.98 6.06 -15.42
N ALA A 521 -7.13 5.88 -14.12
CA ALA A 521 -6.29 6.54 -13.13
C ALA A 521 -4.87 5.96 -13.22
N VAL A 522 -3.88 6.83 -13.53
CA VAL A 522 -2.46 6.46 -13.61
C VAL A 522 -1.75 6.93 -12.34
N GLY A 523 -2.29 6.57 -11.17
CA GLY A 523 -1.80 6.97 -9.86
C GLY A 523 -1.46 8.46 -9.72
N PRO A 524 -1.48 9.01 -8.54
CA PRO A 524 -0.93 10.34 -8.31
C PRO A 524 0.60 10.30 -8.43
N THR A 525 1.20 11.40 -8.86
CA THR A 525 2.66 11.51 -8.99
C THR A 525 3.16 12.86 -8.50
N SER A 526 4.45 12.91 -8.16
CA SER A 526 5.18 14.13 -7.87
C SER A 526 6.60 13.99 -8.41
N THR A 527 6.85 14.62 -9.56
CA THR A 527 8.11 14.46 -10.29
C THR A 527 8.41 15.65 -11.20
N VAL A 528 9.67 15.81 -11.58
CA VAL A 528 10.11 16.74 -12.62
C VAL A 528 10.75 15.95 -13.75
N PHE A 529 10.19 16.08 -14.93
CA PHE A 529 10.86 15.70 -16.19
C PHE A 529 11.76 16.85 -16.59
N GLU A 530 13.05 16.63 -16.69
CA GLU A 530 14.01 17.68 -17.01
C GLU A 530 13.99 18.07 -18.49
N ALA A 531 14.47 19.27 -18.81
CA ALA A 531 14.66 19.69 -20.18
C ALA A 531 15.53 18.70 -20.96
N GLY A 532 15.12 18.36 -22.17
CA GLY A 532 15.76 17.33 -22.99
C GLY A 532 15.23 15.91 -22.79
N HIS A 533 14.58 15.62 -21.67
CA HIS A 533 13.92 14.34 -21.40
C HIS A 533 12.66 14.17 -22.27
N ARG A 534 12.12 12.95 -22.29
CA ARG A 534 10.85 12.64 -22.96
C ARG A 534 9.87 12.04 -21.97
N LEU A 535 8.66 12.57 -21.98
CA LEU A 535 7.51 11.91 -21.33
C LEU A 535 7.04 10.80 -22.26
N VAL A 536 6.89 9.59 -21.71
CA VAL A 536 6.41 8.41 -22.43
C VAL A 536 5.20 7.82 -21.71
N VAL A 537 4.15 7.55 -22.48
CA VAL A 537 2.99 6.79 -22.06
C VAL A 537 3.03 5.43 -22.77
N GLU A 538 3.03 4.36 -21.98
CA GLU A 538 2.92 2.99 -22.47
C GLU A 538 1.58 2.40 -22.04
N VAL A 539 0.86 1.77 -22.98
CA VAL A 539 -0.36 0.98 -22.73
C VAL A 539 -0.09 -0.44 -23.18
N ALA A 540 -0.28 -1.39 -22.29
CA ALA A 540 0.09 -2.78 -22.48
C ALA A 540 -1.02 -3.74 -22.07
N SER A 541 -0.92 -4.99 -22.47
CA SER A 541 -1.83 -6.07 -22.06
C SER A 541 -1.36 -6.86 -20.83
N ARG A 542 -0.26 -6.47 -20.21
CA ARG A 542 0.34 -7.13 -19.05
C ARG A 542 1.18 -6.15 -18.24
N ASP A 543 1.61 -6.59 -17.04
CA ASP A 543 2.51 -5.79 -16.21
C ASP A 543 3.74 -5.34 -17.01
N VAL A 544 3.99 -4.03 -16.95
CA VAL A 544 5.07 -3.33 -17.66
C VAL A 544 6.25 -3.02 -16.75
N PHE A 545 6.19 -3.47 -15.52
CA PHE A 545 7.27 -3.33 -14.56
C PHE A 545 8.38 -4.36 -14.83
N ARG A 546 9.58 -3.92 -14.71
CA ARG A 546 10.75 -4.81 -14.71
C ARG A 546 10.99 -5.48 -13.38
N ALA A 547 10.28 -5.09 -12.33
CA ALA A 547 10.46 -5.64 -11.00
C ALA A 547 9.14 -5.60 -10.19
N PHE A 548 9.01 -6.49 -9.39
CA PHE A 548 8.33 -7.12 -8.32
C PHE A 548 7.72 -6.16 -7.27
N PRO A 549 6.84 -6.59 -6.32
CA PRO A 549 6.30 -7.96 -6.13
C PRO A 549 4.85 -8.14 -6.59
N PHE A 550 4.21 -7.09 -7.05
CA PHE A 550 2.77 -7.05 -7.30
C PHE A 550 2.48 -7.41 -8.75
N LEU A 551 2.24 -8.68 -9.01
CA LEU A 551 2.04 -9.20 -10.36
C LEU A 551 0.63 -9.72 -10.58
N HIS A 552 0.08 -9.42 -11.75
CA HIS A 552 -1.23 -9.85 -12.20
C HIS A 552 -1.08 -11.04 -13.17
N ILE A 553 -0.74 -12.19 -12.62
CA ILE A 553 -0.34 -13.38 -13.40
C ILE A 553 -1.31 -14.56 -13.30
N THR A 554 -2.46 -14.39 -12.68
CA THR A 554 -3.47 -15.46 -12.53
C THR A 554 -4.32 -15.58 -13.78
N PRO A 555 -4.18 -16.65 -14.57
CA PRO A 555 -4.89 -16.81 -15.84
C PRO A 555 -6.42 -16.72 -15.69
N GLU A 556 -6.97 -17.25 -14.61
CA GLU A 556 -8.41 -17.33 -14.35
C GLU A 556 -9.06 -15.96 -14.16
N ASN A 557 -8.28 -14.98 -13.69
CA ASN A 557 -8.77 -13.63 -13.49
C ASN A 557 -8.45 -12.69 -14.66
N ARG A 558 -7.43 -12.98 -15.49
CA ARG A 558 -7.00 -12.11 -16.58
C ARG A 558 -7.96 -12.13 -17.77
N ARG A 559 -8.13 -10.97 -18.40
CA ARG A 559 -8.87 -10.80 -19.66
C ARG A 559 -7.85 -10.61 -20.79
N THR A 560 -7.56 -11.68 -21.49
CA THR A 560 -6.55 -11.72 -22.56
C THR A 560 -7.08 -12.46 -23.78
N GLY A 561 -6.35 -12.35 -24.88
CA GLY A 561 -6.66 -12.99 -26.16
C GLY A 561 -7.14 -12.00 -27.22
N GLY A 562 -6.77 -12.27 -28.45
CA GLY A 562 -7.06 -11.40 -29.60
C GLY A 562 -6.26 -10.11 -29.60
N GLU A 563 -6.74 -9.14 -30.36
CA GLU A 563 -6.10 -7.86 -30.60
C GLU A 563 -6.83 -6.73 -29.87
N VAL A 564 -6.07 -5.79 -29.34
CA VAL A 564 -6.53 -4.52 -28.75
C VAL A 564 -6.12 -3.39 -29.67
N SER A 565 -7.06 -2.54 -30.04
CA SER A 565 -6.82 -1.33 -30.83
C SER A 565 -7.11 -0.08 -30.01
N LEU A 566 -6.09 0.75 -29.83
CA LEU A 566 -6.21 2.10 -29.26
C LEU A 566 -6.49 3.08 -30.38
N HIS A 567 -7.68 3.66 -30.38
CA HIS A 567 -8.07 4.67 -31.37
C HIS A 567 -7.53 6.02 -30.96
N THR A 568 -6.89 6.74 -31.90
CA THR A 568 -6.30 8.05 -31.67
C THR A 568 -6.80 9.03 -32.74
N GLY A 569 -6.66 10.33 -32.51
CA GLY A 569 -7.22 11.40 -33.32
C GLY A 569 -8.27 12.21 -32.58
N GLY A 570 -8.34 13.51 -32.83
CA GLY A 570 -9.25 14.38 -32.10
C GLY A 570 -9.13 14.23 -30.58
N ASN A 571 -10.21 13.83 -29.92
CA ASN A 571 -10.28 13.55 -28.48
C ASN A 571 -10.40 12.04 -28.18
N ALA A 572 -9.97 11.17 -29.08
CA ALA A 572 -10.11 9.73 -28.89
C ALA A 572 -9.14 9.16 -27.83
N ALA A 573 -7.93 9.72 -27.71
CA ALA A 573 -6.96 9.30 -26.71
C ALA A 573 -6.09 10.48 -26.25
N TRP A 574 -6.05 10.73 -24.95
CA TRP A 574 -5.26 11.80 -24.33
C TRP A 574 -5.02 11.53 -22.86
N VAL A 575 -3.94 12.10 -22.33
CA VAL A 575 -3.64 12.07 -20.89
C VAL A 575 -3.84 13.47 -20.30
N GLU A 576 -4.48 13.54 -19.14
CA GLU A 576 -4.55 14.76 -18.32
C GLU A 576 -3.39 14.76 -17.34
N LEU A 577 -2.56 15.80 -17.46
CA LEU A 577 -1.35 15.97 -16.66
C LEU A 577 -1.51 17.10 -15.65
N PRO A 578 -1.16 16.89 -14.39
CA PRO A 578 -1.20 17.89 -13.31
C PRO A 578 0.05 18.78 -13.35
N VAL A 579 0.15 19.68 -14.32
CA VAL A 579 1.30 20.56 -14.48
C VAL A 579 1.30 21.65 -13.42
N VAL A 580 2.35 21.72 -12.63
CA VAL A 580 2.53 22.75 -11.60
C VAL A 580 3.58 23.75 -12.09
N PRO A 581 3.23 25.04 -12.25
CA PRO A 581 4.20 26.09 -12.59
C PRO A 581 5.27 26.25 -11.49
N ASP A 582 6.46 26.64 -11.88
CA ASP A 582 7.54 27.03 -10.96
C ASP A 582 7.15 28.18 -10.05
#